data_f0cc58e8559e0f5d857671137c48ce95
#
_entry.id   f0cc58e8559e0f5d857671137c48ce95
#
_cell.length_a   1.000
_cell.length_b   1.000
_cell.length_c   1.000
_cell.angle_alpha   90.00
_cell.angle_beta   90.00
_cell.angle_gamma   90.00
#
_symmetry.space_group_name_H-M   'P 1'
#
loop_
_entity.id
_entity.type
_entity.pdbx_description
1 polymer ?
#
loop_
_entity_poly.entity_id
_entity_poly.type
_entity_poly.pdbx_seq_one_letter_code
_entity_poly.pdbx_strand_id
1 'polypeptide(L)'
;MAAMWTFALARLAGILLAGLCVGLLIPPAWLWVLLAAGLYLAWQLYNLYRLDRWLRLRSQLDPPAIGGVWGDIIGQVVRLHRRKQFHKQRLVQIFRELRRSTAALPDGVIVMSGQNEIVWFNRQAARLLGLRRPIDIGLRVDNLIRSPEFVRYLHGDDFAVPLVIRPPLETDLYLALQVVPYGAGQSLLLARDVTRQMRLEAMRKDFVANASHELRTPLTVISGYLDTLADDPGIDRSWAGPIRDMRVQAQRMNAIITDLLELSRLESTDGEAPREPIDVPRMLERLHRDALAKGDRPRHVLLSLECEDGLLGAAHEIESAFTNLLVNGLKYTLPEGTVRMRWWSDEEGAYFAVIDTGIGIPAEHIPRLTERFYRVDAGRSRGEGGSGLGLAIVKHALQRHGGWLEVRSVEGKGSTFTCHFPALRICRLDIAASA
;
A
#
# COMPACT_ATOMS: atom_id res chain seq x y z
N MET A 1 -52.20 -34.13 -7.26
CA MET A 1 -52.65 -34.78 -6.02
C MET A 1 -54.05 -35.32 -6.10
N ALA A 2 -55.05 -34.62 -6.63
CA ALA A 2 -56.45 -35.13 -6.75
C ALA A 2 -56.53 -36.44 -7.49
N ALA A 3 -55.89 -36.57 -8.67
CA ALA A 3 -55.91 -37.78 -9.49
C ALA A 3 -55.37 -39.05 -8.80
N MET A 4 -54.41 -38.93 -7.88
CA MET A 4 -53.84 -40.06 -7.14
C MET A 4 -54.86 -40.67 -6.16
N TRP A 5 -55.59 -39.84 -5.47
CA TRP A 5 -56.59 -40.28 -4.51
C TRP A 5 -57.83 -40.86 -5.21
N THR A 6 -58.18 -40.33 -6.38
CA THR A 6 -59.27 -40.91 -7.20
C THR A 6 -58.93 -42.33 -7.64
N PHE A 7 -57.71 -42.62 -8.07
CA PHE A 7 -57.24 -43.95 -8.41
C PHE A 7 -57.24 -44.91 -7.20
N ALA A 8 -56.80 -44.44 -6.04
CA ALA A 8 -56.79 -45.24 -4.81
C ALA A 8 -58.22 -45.61 -4.36
N LEU A 9 -59.13 -44.62 -4.39
CA LEU A 9 -60.53 -44.81 -4.08
C LEU A 9 -61.25 -45.75 -5.09
N ALA A 10 -60.97 -45.56 -6.40
CA ALA A 10 -61.51 -46.45 -7.43
C ALA A 10 -61.03 -47.91 -7.28
N ARG A 11 -59.77 -48.09 -6.85
CA ARG A 11 -59.20 -49.42 -6.57
C ARG A 11 -59.84 -50.07 -5.35
N LEU A 12 -60.05 -49.31 -4.27
CA LEU A 12 -60.75 -49.78 -3.11
C LEU A 12 -62.21 -50.17 -3.45
N ALA A 13 -62.93 -49.30 -4.15
CA ALA A 13 -64.26 -49.55 -4.63
C ALA A 13 -64.34 -50.82 -5.50
N GLY A 14 -63.38 -50.97 -6.43
CA GLY A 14 -63.27 -52.17 -7.29
C GLY A 14 -63.07 -53.47 -6.52
N ILE A 15 -62.24 -53.48 -5.51
CA ILE A 15 -61.97 -54.63 -4.64
C ILE A 15 -63.15 -54.97 -3.79
N LEU A 16 -63.86 -54.00 -3.22
CA LEU A 16 -65.08 -54.21 -2.45
C LEU A 16 -66.23 -54.74 -3.36
N LEU A 17 -66.32 -54.19 -4.55
CA LEU A 17 -67.34 -54.65 -5.54
C LEU A 17 -67.05 -56.10 -6.05
N ALA A 18 -65.78 -56.45 -6.24
CA ALA A 18 -65.39 -57.81 -6.53
C ALA A 18 -65.72 -58.79 -5.41
N GLY A 19 -65.45 -58.38 -4.16
CA GLY A 19 -65.86 -59.15 -2.96
C GLY A 19 -67.37 -59.36 -2.88
N LEU A 20 -68.18 -58.33 -3.23
CA LEU A 20 -69.62 -58.38 -3.24
C LEU A 20 -70.13 -59.32 -4.35
N CYS A 21 -69.58 -59.29 -5.57
CA CYS A 21 -69.92 -60.17 -6.67
C CYS A 21 -69.69 -61.63 -6.30
N VAL A 22 -68.55 -61.96 -5.72
CA VAL A 22 -68.22 -63.31 -5.22
C VAL A 22 -69.19 -63.74 -4.11
N GLY A 23 -69.58 -62.86 -3.26
CA GLY A 23 -70.49 -63.12 -2.14
C GLY A 23 -71.96 -63.32 -2.57
N LEU A 24 -72.36 -62.77 -3.71
CA LEU A 24 -73.65 -63.05 -4.33
C LEU A 24 -73.75 -64.47 -4.93
N LEU A 25 -72.58 -65.04 -5.32
CA LEU A 25 -72.49 -66.41 -5.84
C LEU A 25 -72.33 -67.43 -4.70
N ILE A 26 -71.71 -67.09 -3.60
CA ILE A 26 -71.41 -67.99 -2.48
C ILE A 26 -71.81 -67.30 -1.18
N PRO A 27 -72.99 -67.55 -0.61
CA PRO A 27 -73.45 -66.89 0.66
C PRO A 27 -72.64 -67.40 1.91
N PRO A 28 -72.41 -66.53 2.92
CA PRO A 28 -72.95 -65.18 3.06
C PRO A 28 -72.08 -64.09 2.44
N ALA A 29 -72.64 -63.13 1.69
CA ALA A 29 -71.96 -62.11 0.91
C ALA A 29 -71.07 -61.15 1.79
N TRP A 30 -71.50 -60.83 3.01
CA TRP A 30 -70.76 -59.97 3.89
C TRP A 30 -69.35 -60.49 4.30
N LEU A 31 -69.17 -61.82 4.34
CA LEU A 31 -67.93 -62.48 4.70
C LEU A 31 -66.83 -62.24 3.62
N TRP A 32 -67.22 -62.27 2.35
CA TRP A 32 -66.35 -62.05 1.19
C TRP A 32 -65.92 -60.55 1.09
N VAL A 33 -66.85 -59.64 1.42
CA VAL A 33 -66.54 -58.21 1.47
C VAL A 33 -65.55 -57.90 2.64
N LEU A 34 -65.75 -58.50 3.82
CA LEU A 34 -64.81 -58.40 4.91
C LEU A 34 -63.47 -58.99 4.62
N LEU A 35 -63.41 -60.13 3.91
CA LEU A 35 -62.14 -60.77 3.47
C LEU A 35 -61.40 -59.86 2.50
N ALA A 36 -62.09 -59.31 1.50
CA ALA A 36 -61.51 -58.40 0.51
C ALA A 36 -60.97 -57.12 1.19
N ALA A 37 -61.73 -56.52 2.09
CA ALA A 37 -61.28 -55.36 2.89
C ALA A 37 -60.09 -55.69 3.77
N GLY A 38 -60.08 -56.86 4.44
CA GLY A 38 -58.94 -57.32 5.24
C GLY A 38 -57.67 -57.53 4.47
N LEU A 39 -57.77 -58.19 3.28
CA LEU A 39 -56.65 -58.38 2.38
C LEU A 39 -56.07 -57.05 1.87
N TYR A 40 -56.98 -56.13 1.52
CA TYR A 40 -56.56 -54.79 1.11
C TYR A 40 -55.86 -54.04 2.22
N LEU A 41 -56.38 -54.07 3.46
CA LEU A 41 -55.76 -53.46 4.65
C LEU A 41 -54.40 -54.08 4.93
N ALA A 42 -54.28 -55.40 4.91
CA ALA A 42 -53.02 -56.11 5.11
C ALA A 42 -51.98 -55.70 4.03
N TRP A 43 -52.38 -55.53 2.78
CA TRP A 43 -51.51 -55.06 1.70
C TRP A 43 -51.06 -53.60 1.95
N GLN A 44 -51.95 -52.73 2.45
CA GLN A 44 -51.59 -51.34 2.78
C GLN A 44 -50.60 -51.29 3.96
N LEU A 45 -50.83 -52.07 5.03
CA LEU A 45 -49.93 -52.18 6.18
C LEU A 45 -48.57 -52.74 5.78
N TYR A 46 -48.53 -53.73 4.88
CA TYR A 46 -47.28 -54.24 4.36
C TYR A 46 -46.49 -53.20 3.57
N ASN A 47 -47.15 -52.40 2.73
CA ASN A 47 -46.48 -51.29 2.04
C ASN A 47 -45.97 -50.20 2.98
N LEU A 48 -46.74 -49.89 4.01
CA LEU A 48 -46.33 -48.96 5.07
C LEU A 48 -45.10 -49.51 5.81
N TYR A 49 -45.09 -50.78 6.20
CA TYR A 49 -43.93 -51.43 6.80
C TYR A 49 -42.70 -51.40 5.92
N ARG A 50 -42.83 -51.66 4.63
CA ARG A 50 -41.72 -51.56 3.66
C ARG A 50 -41.17 -50.13 3.56
N LEU A 51 -42.04 -49.14 3.58
CA LEU A 51 -41.64 -47.73 3.58
C LEU A 51 -40.93 -47.37 4.87
N ASP A 52 -41.46 -47.72 6.05
CA ASP A 52 -40.85 -47.46 7.37
C ASP A 52 -39.47 -48.12 7.48
N ARG A 53 -39.39 -49.38 7.10
CA ARG A 53 -38.11 -50.12 7.08
C ARG A 53 -37.08 -49.42 6.18
N TRP A 54 -37.46 -49.00 4.98
CA TRP A 54 -36.58 -48.29 4.05
C TRP A 54 -36.19 -46.92 4.59
N LEU A 55 -37.08 -46.19 5.21
CA LEU A 55 -36.77 -44.90 5.83
C LEU A 55 -35.75 -45.03 6.98
N ARG A 56 -35.83 -46.10 7.80
CA ARG A 56 -34.89 -46.37 8.88
C ARG A 56 -33.53 -46.84 8.39
N LEU A 57 -33.48 -47.67 7.34
CA LEU A 57 -32.25 -48.28 6.78
C LEU A 57 -31.76 -47.58 5.51
N ARG A 58 -32.06 -46.35 5.36
CA ARG A 58 -31.96 -45.51 4.17
C ARG A 58 -30.59 -45.53 3.45
N SER A 59 -29.52 -45.83 4.12
CA SER A 59 -28.17 -45.87 3.52
C SER A 59 -27.79 -47.18 2.88
N GLN A 60 -28.59 -48.24 3.08
CA GLN A 60 -28.24 -49.60 2.68
C GLN A 60 -29.22 -50.26 1.68
N LEU A 61 -30.41 -49.70 1.46
CA LEU A 61 -31.45 -50.30 0.65
C LEU A 61 -31.92 -49.37 -0.49
N ASP A 62 -32.07 -49.92 -1.67
CA ASP A 62 -32.70 -49.24 -2.77
C ASP A 62 -34.16 -48.92 -2.45
N PRO A 63 -34.73 -47.82 -3.03
CA PRO A 63 -36.13 -47.48 -2.83
C PRO A 63 -37.03 -48.61 -3.27
N PRO A 64 -38.00 -49.03 -2.40
CA PRO A 64 -38.88 -50.15 -2.75
C PRO A 64 -39.75 -49.80 -3.97
N ALA A 65 -39.75 -50.68 -4.97
CA ALA A 65 -40.61 -50.57 -6.15
C ALA A 65 -42.07 -50.85 -5.72
N ILE A 66 -42.83 -49.84 -5.34
CA ILE A 66 -44.22 -49.90 -4.96
C ILE A 66 -45.00 -49.01 -5.92
N GLY A 67 -46.10 -49.53 -6.50
CA GLY A 67 -46.99 -48.76 -7.36
C GLY A 67 -48.05 -47.96 -6.62
N GLY A 68 -48.71 -47.04 -7.36
CA GLY A 68 -49.81 -46.23 -6.81
C GLY A 68 -49.36 -45.15 -5.87
N VAL A 69 -50.22 -44.77 -4.90
CA VAL A 69 -49.99 -43.66 -3.93
C VAL A 69 -48.68 -43.81 -3.17
N TRP A 70 -48.33 -45.00 -2.77
CA TRP A 70 -47.10 -45.30 -2.03
C TRP A 70 -45.83 -45.04 -2.89
N GLY A 71 -45.91 -45.40 -4.18
CA GLY A 71 -44.81 -45.15 -5.13
C GLY A 71 -44.53 -43.64 -5.31
N ASP A 72 -45.62 -42.87 -5.40
CA ASP A 72 -45.52 -41.42 -5.54
C ASP A 72 -44.93 -40.74 -4.29
N ILE A 73 -45.39 -41.21 -3.09
CA ILE A 73 -44.84 -40.74 -1.77
C ILE A 73 -43.33 -41.06 -1.71
N ILE A 74 -42.91 -42.29 -2.03
CA ILE A 74 -41.54 -42.70 -2.08
C ILE A 74 -40.74 -41.82 -3.08
N GLY A 75 -41.30 -41.59 -4.26
CA GLY A 75 -40.70 -40.72 -5.27
C GLY A 75 -40.52 -39.30 -4.80
N GLN A 76 -41.47 -38.72 -4.06
CA GLN A 76 -41.32 -37.39 -3.47
C GLN A 76 -40.22 -37.36 -2.36
N VAL A 77 -40.20 -38.36 -1.50
CA VAL A 77 -39.18 -38.48 -0.45
C VAL A 77 -37.77 -38.66 -1.04
N VAL A 78 -37.63 -39.47 -2.07
CA VAL A 78 -36.36 -39.65 -2.81
C VAL A 78 -35.91 -38.36 -3.47
N ARG A 79 -36.82 -37.64 -4.15
CA ARG A 79 -36.50 -36.34 -4.76
C ARG A 79 -36.06 -35.31 -3.71
N LEU A 80 -36.77 -35.20 -2.60
CA LEU A 80 -36.43 -34.30 -1.51
C LEU A 80 -35.06 -34.63 -0.91
N HIS A 81 -34.76 -35.90 -0.72
CA HIS A 81 -33.48 -36.35 -0.19
C HIS A 81 -32.34 -36.08 -1.13
N ARG A 82 -32.49 -36.40 -2.45
CA ARG A 82 -31.47 -36.08 -3.48
C ARG A 82 -31.21 -34.59 -3.55
N ARG A 83 -32.27 -33.76 -3.47
CA ARG A 83 -32.11 -32.28 -3.42
C ARG A 83 -31.33 -31.82 -2.22
N LYS A 84 -31.61 -32.36 -1.00
CA LYS A 84 -30.87 -32.05 0.22
C LYS A 84 -29.40 -32.48 0.14
N GLN A 85 -29.13 -33.68 -0.39
CA GLN A 85 -27.73 -34.14 -0.59
C GLN A 85 -27.00 -33.29 -1.61
N PHE A 86 -27.64 -32.94 -2.72
CA PHE A 86 -27.06 -32.07 -3.73
C PHE A 86 -26.70 -30.70 -3.18
N HIS A 87 -27.59 -30.07 -2.40
CA HIS A 87 -27.28 -28.80 -1.76
C HIS A 87 -26.11 -28.92 -0.76
N LYS A 88 -26.10 -29.99 0.06
CA LYS A 88 -25.00 -30.24 0.99
C LYS A 88 -23.65 -30.43 0.24
N GLN A 89 -23.65 -31.23 -0.80
CA GLN A 89 -22.45 -31.47 -1.62
C GLN A 89 -21.98 -30.18 -2.29
N ARG A 90 -22.90 -29.38 -2.85
CA ARG A 90 -22.59 -28.10 -3.46
C ARG A 90 -21.99 -27.11 -2.47
N LEU A 91 -22.54 -27.00 -1.27
CA LEU A 91 -21.98 -26.17 -0.20
C LEU A 91 -20.54 -26.62 0.16
N VAL A 92 -20.34 -27.93 0.39
CA VAL A 92 -19.02 -28.48 0.68
C VAL A 92 -18.04 -28.21 -0.46
N GLN A 93 -18.49 -28.30 -1.71
CA GLN A 93 -17.66 -28.02 -2.87
C GLN A 93 -17.27 -26.54 -2.93
N ILE A 94 -18.22 -25.61 -2.73
CA ILE A 94 -17.96 -24.17 -2.68
C ILE A 94 -16.96 -23.85 -1.56
N PHE A 95 -17.13 -24.42 -0.36
CA PHE A 95 -16.17 -24.21 0.75
C PHE A 95 -14.79 -24.77 0.44
N ARG A 96 -14.69 -25.91 -0.25
CA ARG A 96 -13.40 -26.47 -0.69
C ARG A 96 -12.73 -25.57 -1.73
N GLU A 97 -13.50 -25.01 -2.65
CA GLU A 97 -13.00 -24.15 -3.70
C GLU A 97 -12.51 -22.80 -3.14
N LEU A 98 -13.29 -22.16 -2.26
CA LEU A 98 -12.88 -20.99 -1.52
C LEU A 98 -11.59 -21.24 -0.71
N ARG A 99 -11.52 -22.38 -0.04
CA ARG A 99 -10.32 -22.76 0.74
C ARG A 99 -9.11 -23.01 -0.16
N ARG A 100 -9.29 -23.57 -1.35
CA ARG A 100 -8.20 -23.74 -2.33
C ARG A 100 -7.76 -22.40 -2.91
N SER A 101 -8.70 -21.53 -3.28
CA SER A 101 -8.42 -20.21 -3.82
C SER A 101 -7.67 -19.34 -2.81
N THR A 102 -8.11 -19.31 -1.54
CA THR A 102 -7.41 -18.56 -0.48
C THR A 102 -6.06 -19.16 -0.11
N ALA A 103 -5.87 -20.48 -0.28
CA ALA A 103 -4.57 -21.14 -0.06
C ALA A 103 -3.56 -20.87 -1.18
N ALA A 104 -4.03 -20.50 -2.39
CA ALA A 104 -3.19 -20.14 -3.53
C ALA A 104 -2.73 -18.66 -3.49
N LEU A 105 -3.31 -17.84 -2.62
CA LEU A 105 -2.87 -16.45 -2.45
C LEU A 105 -1.44 -16.43 -1.87
N PRO A 106 -0.54 -15.60 -2.45
CA PRO A 106 0.81 -15.43 -1.93
C PRO A 106 0.82 -14.69 -0.59
N ASP A 107 -0.24 -13.93 -0.30
CA ASP A 107 -0.40 -13.15 0.92
C ASP A 107 -1.04 -13.98 2.05
N GLY A 108 -0.58 -13.77 3.27
CA GLY A 108 -1.25 -14.26 4.47
C GLY A 108 -2.54 -13.49 4.71
N VAL A 109 -3.64 -14.21 4.93
CA VAL A 109 -4.95 -13.62 5.22
C VAL A 109 -5.45 -14.14 6.55
N ILE A 110 -5.80 -13.23 7.45
CA ILE A 110 -6.43 -13.52 8.75
C ILE A 110 -7.74 -12.77 8.81
N VAL A 111 -8.81 -13.46 9.17
CA VAL A 111 -10.13 -12.89 9.47
C VAL A 111 -10.20 -12.65 10.96
N MET A 112 -10.53 -11.43 11.38
CA MET A 112 -10.63 -11.02 12.78
C MET A 112 -12.04 -10.61 13.15
N SER A 113 -12.42 -10.87 14.39
CA SER A 113 -13.65 -10.34 15.02
C SER A 113 -13.48 -8.85 15.35
N GLY A 114 -14.57 -8.17 15.75
CA GLY A 114 -14.54 -6.79 16.23
C GLY A 114 -13.70 -6.56 17.51
N GLN A 115 -13.26 -7.64 18.16
CA GLN A 115 -12.34 -7.60 19.30
C GLN A 115 -10.91 -8.02 18.94
N ASN A 116 -10.59 -8.03 17.64
CA ASN A 116 -9.29 -8.44 17.10
C ASN A 116 -8.90 -9.91 17.39
N GLU A 117 -9.92 -10.79 17.62
CA GLU A 117 -9.71 -12.21 17.78
C GLU A 117 -9.67 -12.92 16.43
N ILE A 118 -8.77 -13.88 16.28
CA ILE A 118 -8.61 -14.66 15.06
C ILE A 118 -9.79 -15.61 14.87
N VAL A 119 -10.61 -15.36 13.87
CA VAL A 119 -11.74 -16.23 13.47
C VAL A 119 -11.24 -17.30 12.50
N TRP A 120 -10.39 -16.93 11.57
CA TRP A 120 -9.85 -17.82 10.54
C TRP A 120 -8.58 -17.25 9.94
N PHE A 121 -7.73 -18.12 9.40
CA PHE A 121 -6.54 -17.74 8.62
C PHE A 121 -6.24 -18.74 7.52
N ASN A 122 -5.56 -18.31 6.44
CA ASN A 122 -5.12 -19.17 5.36
C ASN A 122 -3.78 -19.87 5.69
N ARG A 123 -3.32 -20.74 4.79
CA ARG A 123 -2.04 -21.47 4.96
C ARG A 123 -0.84 -20.53 4.98
N GLN A 124 -0.89 -19.46 4.18
CA GLN A 124 0.21 -18.52 4.07
C GLN A 124 0.37 -17.67 5.34
N ALA A 125 -0.73 -17.23 5.96
CA ALA A 125 -0.68 -16.56 7.26
C ALA A 125 -0.06 -17.47 8.34
N ALA A 126 -0.44 -18.76 8.33
CA ALA A 126 0.17 -19.74 9.23
C ALA A 126 1.69 -19.83 9.05
N ARG A 127 2.18 -19.79 7.81
CA ARG A 127 3.61 -19.84 7.49
C ARG A 127 4.34 -18.56 7.87
N LEU A 128 3.81 -17.39 7.45
CA LEU A 128 4.47 -16.10 7.62
C LEU A 128 4.51 -15.63 9.09
N LEU A 129 3.46 -15.96 9.86
CA LEU A 129 3.29 -15.50 11.24
C LEU A 129 3.46 -16.61 12.28
N GLY A 130 3.76 -17.84 11.84
CA GLY A 130 3.93 -18.99 12.73
C GLY A 130 2.65 -19.49 13.40
N LEU A 131 1.46 -19.20 12.84
CA LEU A 131 0.17 -19.53 13.44
C LEU A 131 -0.13 -21.02 13.37
N ARG A 132 -0.71 -21.60 14.44
CA ARG A 132 -1.02 -23.01 14.58
C ARG A 132 -2.52 -23.25 14.74
N ARG A 133 -3.08 -24.12 13.89
CA ARG A 133 -4.47 -24.60 14.06
C ARG A 133 -4.51 -25.82 14.98
N PRO A 134 -5.50 -25.94 15.84
CA PRO A 134 -6.59 -25.00 16.18
C PRO A 134 -6.24 -23.99 17.29
N ILE A 135 -5.00 -24.01 17.80
CA ILE A 135 -4.58 -23.35 19.05
C ILE A 135 -4.80 -21.83 19.04
N ASP A 136 -4.48 -21.17 17.91
CA ASP A 136 -4.48 -19.72 17.83
C ASP A 136 -5.82 -19.13 17.37
N ILE A 137 -6.81 -19.98 17.05
CA ILE A 137 -8.17 -19.53 16.76
C ILE A 137 -8.84 -19.07 18.05
N GLY A 138 -9.45 -17.88 18.05
CA GLY A 138 -10.06 -17.23 19.21
C GLY A 138 -9.07 -16.42 20.05
N LEU A 139 -7.78 -16.47 19.76
CA LEU A 139 -6.81 -15.59 20.41
C LEU A 139 -6.78 -14.22 19.73
N ARG A 140 -6.45 -13.19 20.49
CA ARG A 140 -6.23 -11.85 19.95
C ARG A 140 -4.94 -11.80 19.14
N VAL A 141 -4.99 -11.15 17.97
CA VAL A 141 -3.84 -11.06 17.04
C VAL A 141 -2.68 -10.27 17.63
N ASP A 142 -2.95 -9.27 18.49
CA ASP A 142 -1.92 -8.47 19.19
C ASP A 142 -1.13 -9.28 20.22
N ASN A 143 -1.67 -10.35 20.76
CA ASN A 143 -0.94 -11.28 21.63
C ASN A 143 0.05 -12.15 20.88
N LEU A 144 -0.16 -12.35 19.58
CA LEU A 144 0.70 -13.16 18.71
C LEU A 144 1.76 -12.29 18.01
N ILE A 145 1.35 -11.13 17.51
CA ILE A 145 2.26 -10.15 16.90
C ILE A 145 2.59 -9.08 17.94
N ARG A 146 3.58 -9.36 18.80
CA ARG A 146 3.94 -8.52 19.95
C ARG A 146 4.83 -7.31 19.58
N SER A 147 4.57 -6.69 18.44
CA SER A 147 5.25 -5.45 18.05
C SER A 147 4.47 -4.24 18.62
N PRO A 148 5.11 -3.33 19.38
CA PRO A 148 4.47 -2.11 19.85
C PRO A 148 3.92 -1.23 18.72
N GLU A 149 4.59 -1.26 17.56
CA GLU A 149 4.16 -0.55 16.36
C GLU A 149 2.88 -1.16 15.78
N PHE A 150 2.80 -2.49 15.74
CA PHE A 150 1.61 -3.19 15.27
C PHE A 150 0.42 -2.98 16.20
N VAL A 151 0.64 -3.00 17.53
CA VAL A 151 -0.42 -2.72 18.51
C VAL A 151 -0.98 -1.31 18.32
N ARG A 152 -0.12 -0.31 18.14
CA ARG A 152 -0.57 1.07 17.85
C ARG A 152 -1.30 1.18 16.53
N TYR A 153 -0.82 0.53 15.48
CA TYR A 153 -1.45 0.49 14.18
C TYR A 153 -2.83 -0.17 14.24
N LEU A 154 -2.97 -1.30 14.95
CA LEU A 154 -4.23 -2.04 15.09
C LEU A 154 -5.32 -1.26 15.83
N HIS A 155 -4.93 -0.38 16.76
CA HIS A 155 -5.85 0.47 17.54
C HIS A 155 -6.01 1.88 16.95
N GLY A 156 -5.35 2.17 15.84
CA GLY A 156 -5.54 3.40 15.07
C GLY A 156 -6.72 3.29 14.12
N ASP A 157 -7.11 4.43 13.54
CA ASP A 157 -8.20 4.52 12.56
C ASP A 157 -7.70 4.61 11.11
N ASP A 158 -6.39 4.79 10.91
CA ASP A 158 -5.78 4.92 9.58
C ASP A 158 -5.05 3.64 9.17
N PHE A 159 -5.63 2.91 8.22
CA PHE A 159 -5.08 1.69 7.63
C PHE A 159 -4.70 1.86 6.16
N ALA A 160 -4.62 3.10 5.66
CA ALA A 160 -4.31 3.38 4.26
C ALA A 160 -2.89 2.92 3.89
N VAL A 161 -1.95 3.07 4.83
CA VAL A 161 -0.55 2.67 4.65
C VAL A 161 -0.29 1.35 5.38
N PRO A 162 0.23 0.31 4.69
CA PRO A 162 0.64 -0.93 5.34
C PRO A 162 1.79 -0.70 6.33
N LEU A 163 1.73 -1.34 7.48
CA LEU A 163 2.81 -1.34 8.46
C LEU A 163 3.84 -2.42 8.12
N VAL A 164 5.10 -2.05 7.94
CA VAL A 164 6.18 -3.01 7.72
C VAL A 164 6.83 -3.36 9.06
N ILE A 165 6.83 -4.65 9.40
CA ILE A 165 7.45 -5.17 10.63
C ILE A 165 8.45 -6.30 10.34
N ARG A 166 9.34 -6.55 11.30
CA ARG A 166 10.15 -7.78 11.37
C ARG A 166 9.50 -8.73 12.37
N PRO A 167 9.07 -9.92 11.96
CA PRO A 167 8.53 -10.90 12.91
C PRO A 167 9.58 -11.31 13.95
N PRO A 168 9.19 -11.51 15.22
CA PRO A 168 10.14 -11.85 16.28
C PRO A 168 10.77 -13.24 16.12
N LEU A 169 10.19 -14.13 15.31
CA LEU A 169 10.64 -15.50 15.09
C LEU A 169 11.65 -15.64 13.94
N GLU A 170 11.63 -14.73 12.96
CA GLU A 170 12.52 -14.75 11.79
C GLU A 170 13.08 -13.34 11.56
N THR A 171 14.31 -13.11 11.97
CA THR A 171 15.00 -11.80 11.88
C THR A 171 15.23 -11.33 10.44
N ASP A 172 15.21 -12.23 9.47
CA ASP A 172 15.50 -11.98 8.06
C ASP A 172 14.26 -11.74 7.20
N LEU A 173 13.06 -11.77 7.79
CA LEU A 173 11.78 -11.60 7.10
C LEU A 173 11.21 -10.20 7.35
N TYR A 174 10.73 -9.55 6.30
CA TYR A 174 9.97 -8.31 6.39
C TYR A 174 8.54 -8.55 5.95
N LEU A 175 7.58 -8.24 6.81
CA LEU A 175 6.15 -8.38 6.53
C LEU A 175 5.48 -7.01 6.47
N ALA A 176 4.81 -6.73 5.37
CA ALA A 176 3.86 -5.64 5.28
C ALA A 176 2.49 -6.12 5.78
N LEU A 177 2.01 -5.52 6.84
CA LEU A 177 0.73 -5.81 7.47
C LEU A 177 -0.27 -4.70 7.14
N GLN A 178 -1.45 -5.07 6.63
CA GLN A 178 -2.52 -4.13 6.34
C GLN A 178 -3.83 -4.62 6.93
N VAL A 179 -4.50 -3.77 7.69
CA VAL A 179 -5.85 -4.02 8.20
C VAL A 179 -6.85 -3.46 7.21
N VAL A 180 -7.82 -4.29 6.82
CA VAL A 180 -8.92 -3.91 5.92
C VAL A 180 -10.24 -4.19 6.65
N PRO A 181 -10.94 -3.17 7.15
CA PRO A 181 -12.25 -3.34 7.76
C PRO A 181 -13.27 -3.87 6.73
N TYR A 182 -14.12 -4.84 7.14
CA TYR A 182 -15.22 -5.31 6.31
C TYR A 182 -16.43 -5.73 7.16
N GLY A 183 -17.64 -5.57 6.60
CA GLY A 183 -18.87 -5.98 7.26
C GLY A 183 -19.12 -5.28 8.60
N ALA A 184 -19.96 -5.88 9.44
CA ALA A 184 -20.35 -5.31 10.75
C ALA A 184 -19.30 -5.63 11.82
N GLY A 185 -18.24 -4.81 11.91
CA GLY A 185 -17.24 -4.91 12.97
C GLY A 185 -16.22 -6.03 12.80
N GLN A 186 -16.05 -6.56 11.60
CA GLN A 186 -14.99 -7.53 11.27
C GLN A 186 -13.88 -6.85 10.46
N SER A 187 -12.69 -7.42 10.51
CA SER A 187 -11.54 -6.93 9.71
C SER A 187 -10.70 -8.09 9.15
N LEU A 188 -10.03 -7.80 8.03
CA LEU A 188 -9.02 -8.67 7.45
C LEU A 188 -7.65 -8.10 7.81
N LEU A 189 -6.74 -8.95 8.27
CA LEU A 189 -5.33 -8.62 8.34
C LEU A 189 -4.63 -9.34 7.17
N LEU A 190 -4.07 -8.55 6.27
CA LEU A 190 -3.25 -9.02 5.16
C LEU A 190 -1.79 -8.96 5.59
N ALA A 191 -1.05 -10.05 5.39
CA ALA A 191 0.39 -10.15 5.66
C ALA A 191 1.11 -10.51 4.37
N ARG A 192 1.92 -9.59 3.85
CA ARG A 192 2.69 -9.77 2.62
C ARG A 192 4.17 -9.85 2.93
N ASP A 193 4.87 -10.83 2.35
CA ASP A 193 6.33 -10.88 2.38
C ASP A 193 6.92 -9.85 1.41
N VAL A 194 7.56 -8.82 1.97
CA VAL A 194 8.25 -7.75 1.24
C VAL A 194 9.77 -7.82 1.39
N THR A 195 10.29 -8.95 1.87
CA THR A 195 11.72 -9.14 2.16
C THR A 195 12.60 -8.86 0.96
N ARG A 196 12.21 -9.38 -0.22
CA ARG A 196 12.98 -9.15 -1.45
C ARG A 196 13.02 -7.68 -1.83
N GLN A 197 11.89 -6.99 -1.69
CA GLN A 197 11.80 -5.56 -2.00
C GLN A 197 12.69 -4.76 -1.04
N MET A 198 12.56 -4.98 0.28
CA MET A 198 13.36 -4.30 1.30
C MET A 198 14.86 -4.55 1.15
N ARG A 199 15.25 -5.80 0.81
CA ARG A 199 16.67 -6.11 0.55
C ARG A 199 17.20 -5.41 -0.69
N LEU A 200 16.45 -5.35 -1.77
CA LEU A 200 16.84 -4.62 -2.98
C LEU A 200 16.99 -3.13 -2.72
N GLU A 201 16.09 -2.54 -1.95
CA GLU A 201 16.17 -1.15 -1.54
C GLU A 201 17.39 -0.89 -0.65
N ALA A 202 17.65 -1.76 0.34
CA ALA A 202 18.84 -1.68 1.18
C ALA A 202 20.14 -1.81 0.37
N MET A 203 20.24 -2.82 -0.51
CA MET A 203 21.41 -2.99 -1.38
C MET A 203 21.63 -1.78 -2.30
N ARG A 204 20.56 -1.19 -2.83
CA ARG A 204 20.65 0.03 -3.64
C ARG A 204 21.21 1.21 -2.84
N LYS A 205 20.73 1.38 -1.58
CA LYS A 205 21.23 2.40 -0.65
C LYS A 205 22.71 2.23 -0.34
N ASP A 206 23.09 1.02 0.04
CA ASP A 206 24.49 0.69 0.38
C ASP A 206 25.40 0.85 -0.84
N PHE A 207 24.94 0.46 -2.02
CA PHE A 207 25.70 0.64 -3.26
C PHE A 207 25.96 2.13 -3.55
N VAL A 208 24.94 2.98 -3.47
CA VAL A 208 25.10 4.43 -3.71
C VAL A 208 26.02 5.05 -2.65
N ALA A 209 25.87 4.69 -1.38
CA ALA A 209 26.73 5.20 -0.30
C ALA A 209 28.20 4.79 -0.50
N ASN A 210 28.45 3.51 -0.74
CA ASN A 210 29.80 2.97 -0.90
C ASN A 210 30.47 3.51 -2.18
N ALA A 211 29.76 3.50 -3.31
CA ALA A 211 30.28 4.03 -4.56
C ALA A 211 30.67 5.52 -4.44
N SER A 212 29.86 6.30 -3.69
CA SER A 212 30.16 7.72 -3.48
C SER A 212 31.38 7.94 -2.60
N HIS A 213 31.59 7.12 -1.58
CA HIS A 213 32.80 7.19 -0.74
C HIS A 213 34.06 6.81 -1.57
N GLU A 214 33.96 5.74 -2.34
CA GLU A 214 35.06 5.26 -3.20
C GLU A 214 35.41 6.24 -4.33
N LEU A 215 34.42 7.04 -4.81
CA LEU A 215 34.65 8.06 -5.83
C LEU A 215 35.17 9.38 -5.23
N ARG A 216 34.76 9.75 -4.01
CA ARG A 216 35.20 11.00 -3.35
C ARG A 216 36.69 11.02 -3.07
N THR A 217 37.25 9.91 -2.60
CA THR A 217 38.67 9.82 -2.22
C THR A 217 39.62 10.12 -3.39
N PRO A 218 39.57 9.44 -4.55
CA PRO A 218 40.44 9.76 -5.69
C PRO A 218 40.17 11.16 -6.24
N LEU A 219 38.91 11.62 -6.20
CA LEU A 219 38.57 12.94 -6.70
C LEU A 219 39.11 14.07 -5.81
N THR A 220 39.18 13.87 -4.49
CA THR A 220 39.83 14.81 -3.56
C THR A 220 41.32 14.91 -3.86
N VAL A 221 42.01 13.79 -4.17
CA VAL A 221 43.41 13.77 -4.55
C VAL A 221 43.62 14.52 -5.87
N ILE A 222 42.78 14.24 -6.89
CA ILE A 222 42.85 14.93 -8.20
C ILE A 222 42.64 16.44 -8.02
N SER A 223 41.62 16.85 -7.21
CA SER A 223 41.35 18.26 -6.92
C SER A 223 42.56 18.93 -6.25
N GLY A 224 43.17 18.27 -5.25
CA GLY A 224 44.34 18.80 -4.56
C GLY A 224 45.54 19.02 -5.49
N TYR A 225 45.81 18.08 -6.41
CA TYR A 225 46.87 18.30 -7.45
C TYR A 225 46.50 19.44 -8.37
N LEU A 226 45.25 19.54 -8.84
CA LEU A 226 44.82 20.63 -9.72
C LEU A 226 44.91 22.01 -9.04
N ASP A 227 44.58 22.09 -7.75
CA ASP A 227 44.72 23.33 -6.95
C ASP A 227 46.21 23.70 -6.85
N THR A 228 47.07 22.73 -6.51
CA THR A 228 48.54 22.96 -6.47
C THR A 228 49.11 23.43 -7.81
N LEU A 229 48.68 22.79 -8.90
CA LEU A 229 49.13 23.17 -10.26
C LEU A 229 48.58 24.55 -10.69
N ALA A 230 47.37 24.92 -10.24
CA ALA A 230 46.77 26.20 -10.57
C ALA A 230 47.52 27.39 -9.90
N ASP A 231 48.09 27.14 -8.70
CA ASP A 231 48.77 28.12 -7.90
C ASP A 231 50.31 28.15 -8.13
N ASP A 232 50.85 27.23 -8.93
CA ASP A 232 52.30 27.13 -9.23
C ASP A 232 52.73 28.18 -10.26
N PRO A 233 53.56 29.18 -9.87
CA PRO A 233 54.07 30.20 -10.80
C PRO A 233 55.04 29.65 -11.86
N GLY A 234 55.56 28.43 -11.71
CA GLY A 234 56.47 27.76 -12.68
C GLY A 234 55.75 27.09 -13.83
N ILE A 235 54.44 27.02 -13.84
CA ILE A 235 53.68 26.39 -14.95
C ILE A 235 53.55 27.30 -16.16
N ASP A 236 53.84 26.75 -17.32
CA ASP A 236 53.64 27.44 -18.60
C ASP A 236 52.17 27.94 -18.73
N ARG A 237 52.05 29.19 -19.15
CA ARG A 237 50.72 29.83 -19.34
C ARG A 237 49.79 29.07 -20.30
N SER A 238 50.36 28.25 -21.19
CA SER A 238 49.54 27.39 -22.06
C SER A 238 48.70 26.35 -21.32
N TRP A 239 49.11 25.92 -20.10
CA TRP A 239 48.45 24.96 -19.25
C TRP A 239 47.39 25.58 -18.31
N ALA A 240 47.38 26.89 -18.13
CA ALA A 240 46.46 27.57 -17.21
C ALA A 240 44.99 27.34 -17.60
N GLY A 241 44.65 27.30 -18.90
CA GLY A 241 43.31 26.96 -19.41
C GLY A 241 42.91 25.52 -19.08
N PRO A 242 43.65 24.52 -19.58
CA PRO A 242 43.38 23.10 -19.29
C PRO A 242 43.30 22.77 -17.81
N ILE A 243 44.16 23.31 -16.96
CA ILE A 243 44.13 23.09 -15.50
C ILE A 243 42.85 23.66 -14.91
N ARG A 244 42.42 24.86 -15.29
CA ARG A 244 41.18 25.47 -14.88
C ARG A 244 39.97 24.60 -15.27
N ASP A 245 39.93 24.12 -16.50
CA ASP A 245 38.85 23.27 -17.01
C ASP A 245 38.78 21.94 -16.26
N MET A 246 39.92 21.30 -15.98
CA MET A 246 39.98 20.07 -15.18
C MET A 246 39.51 20.32 -13.75
N ARG A 247 39.89 21.46 -13.13
CA ARG A 247 39.41 21.84 -11.77
C ARG A 247 37.92 22.02 -11.74
N VAL A 248 37.32 22.70 -12.71
CA VAL A 248 35.87 22.85 -12.84
C VAL A 248 35.18 21.49 -12.96
N GLN A 249 35.72 20.57 -13.76
CA GLN A 249 35.15 19.22 -13.89
C GLN A 249 35.29 18.40 -12.59
N ALA A 250 36.40 18.48 -11.89
CA ALA A 250 36.57 17.81 -10.59
C ALA A 250 35.59 18.34 -9.53
N GLN A 251 35.41 19.66 -9.45
CA GLN A 251 34.41 20.29 -8.56
C GLN A 251 32.97 19.85 -8.91
N ARG A 252 32.68 19.78 -10.22
CA ARG A 252 31.38 19.30 -10.69
C ARG A 252 31.12 17.85 -10.30
N MET A 253 32.10 16.96 -10.44
CA MET A 253 31.96 15.56 -10.02
C MET A 253 31.72 15.45 -8.52
N ASN A 254 32.44 16.24 -7.69
CA ASN A 254 32.20 16.29 -6.24
C ASN A 254 30.77 16.73 -5.90
N ALA A 255 30.23 17.75 -6.57
CA ALA A 255 28.88 18.22 -6.37
C ALA A 255 27.86 17.13 -6.74
N ILE A 256 28.04 16.44 -7.88
CA ILE A 256 27.15 15.33 -8.30
C ILE A 256 27.16 14.19 -7.27
N ILE A 257 28.31 13.80 -6.75
CA ILE A 257 28.45 12.75 -5.75
C ILE A 257 27.73 13.16 -4.45
N THR A 258 27.91 14.42 -4.02
CA THR A 258 27.26 14.95 -2.80
C THR A 258 25.75 14.98 -2.97
N ASP A 259 25.23 15.50 -4.08
CA ASP A 259 23.80 15.55 -4.39
C ASP A 259 23.17 14.14 -4.46
N LEU A 260 23.90 13.18 -5.05
CA LEU A 260 23.45 11.79 -5.15
C LEU A 260 23.33 11.12 -3.77
N LEU A 261 24.30 11.35 -2.90
CA LEU A 261 24.26 10.85 -1.51
C LEU A 261 23.11 11.46 -0.73
N GLU A 262 22.91 12.78 -0.85
CA GLU A 262 21.84 13.48 -0.18
C GLU A 262 20.47 12.99 -0.65
N LEU A 263 20.27 12.90 -1.97
CA LEU A 263 19.03 12.35 -2.53
C LEU A 263 18.79 10.92 -2.07
N SER A 264 19.83 10.07 -2.06
CA SER A 264 19.74 8.70 -1.56
C SER A 264 19.35 8.61 -0.10
N ARG A 265 19.85 9.54 0.76
CA ARG A 265 19.44 9.65 2.17
C ARG A 265 17.98 10.05 2.31
N LEU A 266 17.56 11.10 1.61
CA LEU A 266 16.17 11.60 1.64
C LEU A 266 15.16 10.53 1.19
N GLU A 267 15.48 9.76 0.14
CA GLU A 267 14.64 8.67 -0.36
C GLU A 267 14.63 7.46 0.57
N SER A 268 15.67 7.31 1.37
CA SER A 268 15.85 6.12 2.21
C SER A 268 15.30 6.25 3.62
N THR A 269 14.99 7.46 4.05
CA THR A 269 14.45 7.71 5.39
C THR A 269 12.94 7.64 5.32
N ASP A 270 12.36 6.50 5.70
CA ASP A 270 10.92 6.32 5.76
C ASP A 270 10.31 7.18 6.87
N GLY A 271 9.15 7.78 6.57
CA GLY A 271 8.37 8.57 7.52
C GLY A 271 8.58 10.08 7.41
N GLU A 272 7.80 10.80 8.21
CA GLU A 272 7.90 12.26 8.31
C GLU A 272 9.23 12.70 8.91
N ALA A 273 9.70 13.89 8.49
CA ALA A 273 10.85 14.53 9.09
C ALA A 273 10.62 14.81 10.61
N PRO A 274 11.69 14.77 11.44
CA PRO A 274 11.59 15.11 12.85
C PRO A 274 10.94 16.48 13.03
N ARG A 275 10.31 16.71 14.17
CA ARG A 275 9.65 17.99 14.48
C ARG A 275 10.52 18.81 15.44
N GLU A 276 11.73 19.13 15.01
CA GLU A 276 12.64 20.01 15.75
C GLU A 276 12.42 21.47 15.30
N PRO A 277 12.44 22.45 16.22
CA PRO A 277 12.26 23.85 15.87
C PRO A 277 13.47 24.38 15.09
N ILE A 278 13.20 25.06 13.98
CA ILE A 278 14.20 25.64 13.07
C ILE A 278 13.95 27.12 12.96
N ASP A 279 14.97 27.91 13.23
CA ASP A 279 14.99 29.37 13.00
C ASP A 279 15.24 29.66 11.52
N VAL A 280 14.14 29.74 10.76
CA VAL A 280 14.18 29.95 9.30
C VAL A 280 14.67 31.36 8.96
N PRO A 281 14.21 32.45 9.61
CA PRO A 281 14.73 33.78 9.35
C PRO A 281 16.27 33.85 9.47
N ARG A 282 16.84 33.36 10.56
CA ARG A 282 18.29 33.34 10.77
C ARG A 282 19.04 32.47 9.76
N MET A 283 18.43 31.33 9.35
CA MET A 283 18.95 30.48 8.27
C MET A 283 19.03 31.26 6.95
N LEU A 284 17.97 31.96 6.58
CA LEU A 284 17.89 32.73 5.34
C LEU A 284 18.84 33.93 5.33
N GLU A 285 19.03 34.60 6.46
CA GLU A 285 20.05 35.66 6.60
C GLU A 285 21.47 35.15 6.36
N ARG A 286 21.77 33.92 6.84
CA ARG A 286 23.05 33.27 6.60
C ARG A 286 23.22 32.95 5.11
N LEU A 287 22.24 32.29 4.49
CA LEU A 287 22.25 31.97 3.06
C LEU A 287 22.38 33.23 2.17
N HIS A 288 21.72 34.31 2.57
CA HIS A 288 21.82 35.61 1.87
C HIS A 288 23.24 36.19 1.96
N ARG A 289 23.84 36.22 3.14
CA ARG A 289 25.22 36.67 3.33
C ARG A 289 26.21 35.84 2.51
N ASP A 290 26.05 34.51 2.51
CA ASP A 290 26.90 33.61 1.76
C ASP A 290 26.75 33.83 0.22
N ALA A 291 25.53 34.11 -0.23
CA ALA A 291 25.27 34.46 -1.62
C ALA A 291 25.93 35.79 -1.99
N LEU A 292 25.92 36.77 -1.12
CA LEU A 292 26.55 38.08 -1.34
C LEU A 292 28.09 37.98 -1.34
N ALA A 293 28.69 37.06 -0.64
CA ALA A 293 30.14 36.83 -0.60
C ALA A 293 30.71 36.22 -1.89
N LYS A 294 29.87 35.53 -2.70
CA LYS A 294 30.28 34.95 -3.98
C LYS A 294 30.43 36.06 -5.03
N GLY A 295 31.61 36.12 -5.70
CA GLY A 295 31.93 37.17 -6.68
C GLY A 295 31.15 37.09 -8.00
N ASP A 296 30.75 35.88 -8.41
CA ASP A 296 30.07 35.63 -9.68
C ASP A 296 28.55 35.43 -9.41
N ARG A 297 27.82 36.55 -9.37
CA ARG A 297 26.40 36.59 -8.99
C ARG A 297 25.64 37.71 -9.71
N PRO A 298 24.30 37.62 -9.76
CA PRO A 298 23.45 38.76 -10.19
C PRO A 298 23.68 39.99 -9.32
N ARG A 299 23.52 41.18 -9.91
CA ARG A 299 23.76 42.46 -9.26
C ARG A 299 22.92 42.69 -8.01
N HIS A 300 21.69 42.17 -7.99
CA HIS A 300 20.77 42.33 -6.90
C HIS A 300 20.33 40.97 -6.32
N VAL A 301 20.79 40.66 -5.12
CA VAL A 301 20.29 39.55 -4.32
C VAL A 301 19.57 40.14 -3.11
N LEU A 302 18.24 39.91 -3.05
CA LEU A 302 17.36 40.51 -2.05
C LEU A 302 16.80 39.47 -1.10
N LEU A 303 16.65 39.81 0.18
CA LEU A 303 15.96 39.02 1.19
C LEU A 303 14.76 39.78 1.73
N SER A 304 13.58 39.17 1.73
CA SER A 304 12.32 39.71 2.27
C SER A 304 11.79 38.72 3.31
N LEU A 305 11.91 39.09 4.58
CA LEU A 305 11.33 38.34 5.72
C LEU A 305 10.03 39.08 6.12
N GLU A 306 8.89 38.43 5.88
CA GLU A 306 7.57 39.01 6.18
C GLU A 306 6.94 38.43 7.45
N CYS A 307 7.56 37.40 8.04
CA CYS A 307 7.21 36.84 9.34
C CYS A 307 8.46 36.39 10.09
N GLU A 308 8.32 36.21 11.40
CA GLU A 308 9.37 35.69 12.30
C GLU A 308 9.16 34.20 12.62
N ASP A 309 8.17 33.55 11.99
CA ASP A 309 7.86 32.16 12.24
C ASP A 309 9.00 31.23 11.76
N GLY A 310 9.26 30.19 12.56
CA GLY A 310 10.14 29.08 12.22
C GLY A 310 9.36 27.87 11.70
N LEU A 311 10.08 26.79 11.45
CA LEU A 311 9.52 25.50 11.02
C LEU A 311 9.87 24.39 12.00
N LEU A 312 8.98 23.40 12.10
CA LEU A 312 9.26 22.11 12.75
C LEU A 312 9.74 21.12 11.68
N GLY A 313 11.02 20.73 11.73
CA GLY A 313 11.59 19.88 10.69
C GLY A 313 13.03 19.44 10.95
N ALA A 314 13.65 18.88 9.92
CA ALA A 314 15.07 18.56 9.86
C ALA A 314 15.84 19.75 9.27
N ALA A 315 16.59 20.48 10.10
CA ALA A 315 17.27 21.70 9.68
C ALA A 315 18.14 21.53 8.44
N HIS A 316 18.91 20.44 8.37
CA HIS A 316 19.78 20.15 7.23
C HIS A 316 19.00 19.94 5.91
N GLU A 317 17.85 19.25 5.95
CA GLU A 317 17.03 18.98 4.76
C GLU A 317 16.39 20.27 4.22
N ILE A 318 15.90 21.13 5.12
CA ILE A 318 15.32 22.43 4.77
C ILE A 318 16.38 23.39 4.23
N GLU A 319 17.54 23.47 4.88
CA GLU A 319 18.67 24.29 4.42
C GLU A 319 19.16 23.86 3.04
N SER A 320 19.25 22.56 2.81
CA SER A 320 19.64 22.02 1.51
C SER A 320 18.61 22.37 0.43
N ALA A 321 17.31 22.21 0.73
CA ALA A 321 16.25 22.59 -0.22
C ALA A 321 16.32 24.08 -0.59
N PHE A 322 16.47 24.96 0.40
CA PHE A 322 16.56 26.40 0.17
C PHE A 322 17.83 26.80 -0.58
N THR A 323 18.96 26.17 -0.24
CA THR A 323 20.22 26.38 -0.95
C THR A 323 20.13 25.96 -2.41
N ASN A 324 19.53 24.81 -2.71
CA ASN A 324 19.35 24.35 -4.09
C ASN A 324 18.49 25.31 -4.93
N LEU A 325 17.41 25.85 -4.35
CA LEU A 325 16.62 26.87 -5.05
C LEU A 325 17.38 28.17 -5.26
N LEU A 326 18.08 28.65 -4.23
CA LEU A 326 18.89 29.87 -4.33
C LEU A 326 20.00 29.73 -5.37
N VAL A 327 20.75 28.62 -5.33
CA VAL A 327 21.83 28.35 -6.32
C VAL A 327 21.27 28.30 -7.74
N ASN A 328 20.11 27.71 -7.95
CA ASN A 328 19.46 27.72 -9.26
C ASN A 328 19.08 29.16 -9.69
N GLY A 329 18.47 29.95 -8.81
CA GLY A 329 18.15 31.34 -9.09
C GLY A 329 19.40 32.18 -9.46
N LEU A 330 20.46 32.05 -8.68
CA LEU A 330 21.72 32.76 -8.95
C LEU A 330 22.35 32.34 -10.27
N LYS A 331 22.31 31.06 -10.61
CA LYS A 331 22.94 30.49 -11.80
C LYS A 331 22.25 30.90 -13.08
N TYR A 332 20.93 30.91 -13.10
CA TYR A 332 20.15 31.17 -14.33
C TYR A 332 19.73 32.63 -14.50
N THR A 333 20.17 33.52 -13.60
CA THR A 333 19.94 34.95 -13.68
C THR A 333 21.18 35.67 -14.24
N LEU A 334 20.99 36.53 -15.22
CA LEU A 334 22.04 37.33 -15.82
C LEU A 334 22.66 38.30 -14.78
N PRO A 335 23.90 38.77 -14.98
CA PRO A 335 24.56 39.69 -14.05
C PRO A 335 23.75 40.95 -13.68
N GLU A 336 23.00 41.50 -14.61
CA GLU A 336 22.13 42.67 -14.40
C GLU A 336 20.77 42.33 -13.75
N GLY A 337 20.47 41.05 -13.55
CA GLY A 337 19.21 40.56 -13.03
C GLY A 337 19.10 40.66 -11.51
N THR A 338 17.97 40.19 -11.00
CA THR A 338 17.61 40.19 -9.58
C THR A 338 17.18 38.80 -9.16
N VAL A 339 17.66 38.36 -8.02
CA VAL A 339 17.20 37.18 -7.31
C VAL A 339 16.65 37.61 -5.96
N ARG A 340 15.41 37.26 -5.64
CA ARG A 340 14.76 37.60 -4.37
C ARG A 340 14.41 36.32 -3.63
N MET A 341 14.83 36.20 -2.39
CA MET A 341 14.34 35.23 -1.41
C MET A 341 13.23 35.89 -0.60
N ARG A 342 12.08 35.19 -0.45
CA ARG A 342 10.93 35.68 0.30
C ARG A 342 10.46 34.61 1.27
N TRP A 343 10.23 35.00 2.52
CA TRP A 343 9.70 34.14 3.58
C TRP A 343 8.45 34.77 4.18
N TRP A 344 7.32 34.03 4.21
CA TRP A 344 6.07 34.47 4.81
C TRP A 344 5.25 33.27 5.30
N SER A 345 4.25 33.53 6.15
CA SER A 345 3.29 32.55 6.65
C SER A 345 1.88 33.11 6.62
N ASP A 346 0.87 32.23 6.57
CA ASP A 346 -0.53 32.54 6.70
C ASP A 346 -1.28 31.41 7.44
N GLU A 347 -2.63 31.41 7.41
CA GLU A 347 -3.45 30.38 8.08
C GLU A 347 -3.31 28.99 7.43
N GLU A 348 -2.92 28.91 6.16
CA GLU A 348 -2.75 27.65 5.42
C GLU A 348 -1.36 27.05 5.61
N GLY A 349 -0.34 27.86 5.86
CA GLY A 349 1.01 27.36 6.03
C GLY A 349 2.11 28.41 6.00
N ALA A 350 3.36 27.92 5.88
CA ALA A 350 4.53 28.77 5.68
C ALA A 350 5.14 28.53 4.29
N TYR A 351 5.75 29.58 3.76
CA TYR A 351 6.21 29.59 2.37
C TYR A 351 7.59 30.21 2.25
N PHE A 352 8.43 29.54 1.46
CA PHE A 352 9.69 30.09 1.02
C PHE A 352 9.72 30.17 -0.50
N ALA A 353 9.96 31.35 -1.05
CA ALA A 353 10.06 31.53 -2.49
C ALA A 353 11.41 32.12 -2.91
N VAL A 354 11.93 31.58 -4.03
CA VAL A 354 13.02 32.18 -4.79
C VAL A 354 12.44 32.69 -6.10
N ILE A 355 12.57 33.99 -6.31
CA ILE A 355 12.03 34.72 -7.48
C ILE A 355 13.23 35.26 -8.26
N ASP A 356 13.39 34.85 -9.48
CA ASP A 356 14.48 35.29 -10.37
C ASP A 356 13.96 36.00 -11.62
N THR A 357 14.79 36.89 -12.15
CA THR A 357 14.57 37.55 -13.45
C THR A 357 15.47 36.95 -14.54
N GLY A 358 15.66 35.65 -14.48
CA GLY A 358 16.54 34.91 -15.37
C GLY A 358 15.90 34.54 -16.70
N ILE A 359 16.47 33.55 -17.35
CA ILE A 359 16.05 33.09 -18.69
C ILE A 359 14.63 32.51 -18.73
N GLY A 360 14.05 32.15 -17.57
CA GLY A 360 12.75 31.48 -17.50
C GLY A 360 12.82 30.03 -18.05
N ILE A 361 11.66 29.36 -17.98
CA ILE A 361 11.53 27.93 -18.32
C ILE A 361 10.30 27.78 -19.23
N PRO A 362 10.41 27.13 -20.41
CA PRO A 362 9.28 26.78 -21.24
C PRO A 362 8.29 25.85 -20.49
N ALA A 363 6.99 26.08 -20.70
CA ALA A 363 5.91 25.40 -19.96
C ALA A 363 5.97 23.85 -20.04
N GLU A 364 6.42 23.33 -21.19
CA GLU A 364 6.55 21.89 -21.43
C GLU A 364 7.58 21.19 -20.54
N HIS A 365 8.57 21.94 -20.01
CA HIS A 365 9.60 21.41 -19.13
C HIS A 365 9.23 21.45 -17.65
N ILE A 366 8.29 22.31 -17.23
CA ILE A 366 7.94 22.52 -15.82
C ILE A 366 7.55 21.21 -15.10
N PRO A 367 6.70 20.32 -15.66
CA PRO A 367 6.31 19.08 -14.99
C PRO A 367 7.47 18.11 -14.72
N ARG A 368 8.55 18.25 -15.49
CA ARG A 368 9.71 17.35 -15.48
C ARG A 368 10.89 17.86 -14.69
N LEU A 369 10.87 19.09 -14.23
CA LEU A 369 12.01 19.74 -13.55
C LEU A 369 12.48 19.00 -12.29
N THR A 370 11.60 18.28 -11.62
CA THR A 370 11.92 17.50 -10.41
C THR A 370 12.33 16.05 -10.73
N GLU A 371 12.41 15.64 -12.02
CA GLU A 371 12.96 14.35 -12.41
C GLU A 371 14.48 14.36 -12.22
N ARG A 372 15.05 13.22 -11.83
CA ARG A 372 16.50 13.09 -11.62
C ARG A 372 17.26 13.28 -12.92
N PHE A 373 18.35 14.05 -12.87
CA PHE A 373 19.23 14.35 -14.03
C PHE A 373 18.54 15.12 -15.16
N TYR A 374 17.30 15.58 -14.96
CA TYR A 374 16.58 16.34 -15.96
C TYR A 374 17.14 17.75 -16.11
N ARG A 375 17.29 18.22 -17.35
CA ARG A 375 17.78 19.56 -17.70
C ARG A 375 17.07 20.03 -18.99
N VAL A 376 16.68 21.30 -19.02
CA VAL A 376 15.99 21.91 -20.17
C VAL A 376 16.90 21.93 -21.42
N ASP A 377 18.20 22.26 -21.25
CA ASP A 377 19.18 22.31 -22.33
C ASP A 377 20.42 21.45 -22.01
N ALA A 378 20.54 20.29 -22.65
CA ALA A 378 21.74 19.46 -22.57
C ALA A 378 22.97 20.02 -23.37
N GLY A 379 22.74 20.94 -24.27
CA GLY A 379 23.76 21.46 -25.22
C GLY A 379 24.42 22.77 -24.77
N ARG A 380 23.68 23.75 -24.32
CA ARG A 380 24.16 25.10 -23.96
C ARG A 380 24.89 25.16 -22.61
N SER A 381 24.63 24.22 -21.71
CA SER A 381 25.13 24.24 -20.33
C SER A 381 26.35 23.37 -20.10
N ARG A 382 27.16 23.02 -21.12
CA ARG A 382 28.38 22.23 -20.89
C ARG A 382 29.45 22.99 -20.07
N GLY A 383 29.39 24.31 -20.04
CA GLY A 383 30.29 25.17 -19.24
C GLY A 383 29.81 25.49 -17.81
N GLU A 384 28.50 25.52 -17.57
CA GLU A 384 27.94 25.96 -16.31
C GLU A 384 27.28 24.80 -15.52
N GLY A 385 28.10 23.88 -15.04
CA GLY A 385 27.76 22.62 -14.43
C GLY A 385 26.66 22.61 -13.37
N GLY A 386 25.55 21.90 -13.63
CA GLY A 386 24.56 21.46 -12.64
C GLY A 386 24.37 19.94 -12.72
N SER A 387 24.14 19.29 -11.58
CA SER A 387 23.91 17.85 -11.46
C SER A 387 22.58 17.39 -12.07
N GLY A 388 21.57 18.28 -12.14
CA GLY A 388 20.19 17.93 -12.43
C GLY A 388 19.50 17.16 -11.28
N LEU A 389 20.08 17.19 -10.07
CA LEU A 389 19.56 16.53 -8.88
C LEU A 389 18.95 17.52 -7.86
N GLY A 390 19.35 18.80 -7.90
CA GLY A 390 18.97 19.80 -6.89
C GLY A 390 17.46 19.95 -6.71
N LEU A 391 16.65 20.01 -7.80
CA LEU A 391 15.19 20.11 -7.68
C LEU A 391 14.55 18.78 -7.24
N ALA A 392 15.15 17.63 -7.51
CA ALA A 392 14.73 16.36 -6.95
C ALA A 392 14.97 16.33 -5.41
N ILE A 393 16.10 16.86 -4.94
CA ILE A 393 16.41 17.03 -3.51
C ILE A 393 15.33 17.93 -2.86
N VAL A 394 15.03 19.08 -3.46
CA VAL A 394 13.97 19.99 -2.97
C VAL A 394 12.64 19.26 -2.83
N LYS A 395 12.21 18.55 -3.87
CA LYS A 395 10.96 17.78 -3.86
C LYS A 395 10.92 16.77 -2.72
N HIS A 396 11.95 15.96 -2.55
CA HIS A 396 12.00 14.92 -1.51
C HIS A 396 12.06 15.52 -0.10
N ALA A 397 12.86 16.58 0.11
CA ALA A 397 12.90 17.29 1.37
C ALA A 397 11.50 17.85 1.74
N LEU A 398 10.81 18.50 0.82
CA LEU A 398 9.46 19.01 1.05
C LEU A 398 8.45 17.89 1.34
N GLN A 399 8.46 16.80 0.57
CA GLN A 399 7.57 15.65 0.80
C GLN A 399 7.72 15.05 2.20
N ARG A 400 8.94 14.94 2.73
CA ARG A 400 9.21 14.48 4.08
C ARG A 400 8.65 15.42 5.17
N HIS A 401 8.49 16.70 4.84
CA HIS A 401 7.90 17.72 5.71
C HIS A 401 6.39 17.92 5.47
N GLY A 402 5.76 17.07 4.63
CA GLY A 402 4.35 17.18 4.26
C GLY A 402 4.04 18.35 3.31
N GLY A 403 5.08 18.92 2.72
CA GLY A 403 5.01 20.07 1.82
C GLY A 403 5.13 19.71 0.33
N TRP A 404 5.11 20.71 -0.52
CA TRP A 404 5.29 20.57 -1.97
C TRP A 404 5.97 21.78 -2.59
N LEU A 405 6.50 21.61 -3.80
CA LEU A 405 7.11 22.67 -4.61
C LEU A 405 6.13 23.16 -5.68
N GLU A 406 5.88 24.45 -5.73
CA GLU A 406 5.18 25.13 -6.82
C GLU A 406 6.20 25.85 -7.71
N VAL A 407 6.05 25.72 -9.04
CA VAL A 407 6.91 26.39 -10.02
C VAL A 407 6.07 27.20 -10.98
N ARG A 408 6.32 28.52 -11.03
CA ARG A 408 5.75 29.43 -12.02
C ARG A 408 6.88 30.06 -12.82
N SER A 409 6.88 29.92 -14.13
CA SER A 409 7.91 30.48 -15.00
C SER A 409 7.38 30.88 -16.34
N VAL A 410 7.98 31.91 -16.91
CA VAL A 410 7.73 32.37 -18.27
C VAL A 410 9.07 32.59 -18.95
N GLU A 411 9.30 31.92 -20.08
CA GLU A 411 10.51 32.04 -20.85
C GLU A 411 10.84 33.51 -21.18
N GLY A 412 12.08 33.91 -20.93
CA GLY A 412 12.57 35.30 -21.10
C GLY A 412 12.16 36.29 -20.00
N LYS A 413 11.37 35.87 -18.97
CA LYS A 413 10.92 36.79 -17.89
C LYS A 413 11.42 36.36 -16.49
N GLY A 414 11.81 35.10 -16.34
CA GLY A 414 12.27 34.55 -15.06
C GLY A 414 11.34 33.49 -14.48
N SER A 415 11.67 33.05 -13.27
CA SER A 415 10.98 31.96 -12.58
C SER A 415 10.68 32.30 -11.11
N THR A 416 9.67 31.64 -10.57
CA THR A 416 9.34 31.66 -9.15
C THR A 416 9.20 30.20 -8.69
N PHE A 417 10.03 29.79 -7.74
CA PHE A 417 9.97 28.51 -7.09
C PHE A 417 9.49 28.71 -5.67
N THR A 418 8.34 28.15 -5.29
CA THR A 418 7.76 28.31 -3.95
C THR A 418 7.66 26.96 -3.25
N CYS A 419 8.33 26.84 -2.10
CA CYS A 419 8.16 25.73 -1.15
C CYS A 419 6.95 26.02 -0.28
N HIS A 420 6.04 25.09 -0.19
CA HIS A 420 4.85 25.13 0.66
C HIS A 420 5.04 24.19 1.85
N PHE A 421 4.83 24.67 3.07
CA PHE A 421 4.85 23.86 4.31
C PHE A 421 3.48 23.97 4.97
N PRO A 422 2.87 22.86 5.44
CA PRO A 422 1.55 22.91 6.09
C PRO A 422 1.60 23.66 7.43
N ALA A 423 0.49 24.24 7.84
CA ALA A 423 0.37 25.02 9.09
C ALA A 423 0.85 24.23 10.34
N LEU A 424 0.68 22.90 10.35
CA LEU A 424 1.16 22.02 11.43
C LEU A 424 2.70 22.00 11.59
N ARG A 425 3.44 22.52 10.63
CA ARG A 425 4.91 22.64 10.66
C ARG A 425 5.37 24.03 11.08
N ILE A 426 4.50 24.99 11.27
CA ILE A 426 4.86 26.34 11.73
C ILE A 426 5.16 26.27 13.25
N CYS A 427 6.23 26.91 13.67
CA CYS A 427 6.51 27.16 15.07
C CYS A 427 6.83 28.64 15.31
N ARG A 428 6.31 29.20 16.39
CA ARG A 428 6.72 30.53 16.85
C ARG A 428 8.03 30.40 17.60
N LEU A 429 9.01 31.15 17.16
CA LEU A 429 10.30 31.20 17.87
C LEU A 429 10.13 32.15 19.05
N ASP A 430 10.18 31.61 20.27
CA ASP A 430 10.30 32.44 21.46
C ASP A 430 11.69 33.08 21.47
N ILE A 431 11.78 34.35 21.07
CA ILE A 431 13.04 35.15 21.02
C ILE A 431 13.65 35.37 22.43
N ALA A 432 13.02 34.85 23.49
CA ALA A 432 13.39 35.10 24.87
C ALA A 432 14.51 34.22 25.45
N ALA A 433 15.16 33.29 24.71
CA ALA A 433 16.10 32.31 25.27
C ALA A 433 17.59 32.49 24.87
N SER A 434 18.00 33.63 24.31
CA SER A 434 19.42 33.89 24.03
C SER A 434 19.78 35.38 24.15
N ALA A 435 19.72 35.91 25.37
CA ALA A 435 20.38 37.12 25.77
C ALA A 435 21.50 36.80 26.80
#